data_65d389854c3b86f289810c9fb01838fa
#
_entry.id   65d389854c3b86f289810c9fb01838fa
#
_cell.length_a   1.000
_cell.length_b   1.000
_cell.length_c   1.000
_cell.angle_alpha   90.00
_cell.angle_beta   90.00
_cell.angle_gamma   90.00
#
_symmetry.space_group_name_H-M   'P 1'
#
loop_
_entity.id
_entity.type
_entity.pdbx_description
1 polymer ?
#
loop_
_entity_poly.entity_id
_entity_poly.type
_entity_poly.pdbx_seq_one_letter_code
_entity_poly.pdbx_strand_id
1 'polypeptide(L)'
;MMPRTLLARTFLLLAILVLLTTTAWLSLFRYIDAEPRARESAQLAASAVNLIRAALFAAAPEKRMALFNDLSTREGIRLLPAEADDRIEPMPDTRFMNLIRQELAIRLGPQTKIAAEVDGVTGFW
;
A
#
# COMPACT_ATOMS: atom_id res chain seq x y z
N MET A 1 28.23 2.98 -34.34
CA MET A 1 29.34 3.78 -34.85
C MET A 1 30.34 4.07 -33.75
N MET A 2 31.57 3.66 -33.87
CA MET A 2 32.61 4.06 -32.92
C MET A 2 33.08 5.48 -33.24
N PRO A 3 33.06 6.40 -32.26
CA PRO A 3 33.59 7.75 -32.47
C PRO A 3 35.08 7.69 -32.72
N ARG A 4 35.53 8.33 -33.81
CA ARG A 4 36.93 8.27 -34.26
C ARG A 4 37.88 9.26 -33.58
N THR A 5 37.36 10.18 -32.79
CA THR A 5 38.16 11.19 -32.09
C THR A 5 38.27 10.87 -30.60
N LEU A 6 39.42 11.14 -30.01
CA LEU A 6 39.67 10.99 -28.56
C LEU A 6 38.63 11.76 -27.71
N LEU A 7 38.28 12.97 -28.17
CA LEU A 7 37.28 13.83 -27.55
C LEU A 7 35.89 13.16 -27.51
N ALA A 8 35.48 12.55 -28.60
CA ALA A 8 34.20 11.87 -28.67
C ALA A 8 34.13 10.63 -27.78
N ARG A 9 35.23 9.89 -27.65
CA ARG A 9 35.34 8.74 -26.72
C ARG A 9 35.26 9.19 -25.27
N THR A 10 36.00 10.24 -24.91
CA THR A 10 35.97 10.78 -23.53
C THR A 10 34.59 11.31 -23.19
N PHE A 11 33.95 12.04 -24.11
CA PHE A 11 32.60 12.54 -23.91
C PHE A 11 31.56 11.41 -23.75
N LEU A 12 31.66 10.37 -24.57
CA LEU A 12 30.79 9.20 -24.49
C LEU A 12 30.95 8.46 -23.14
N LEU A 13 32.17 8.26 -22.69
CA LEU A 13 32.45 7.62 -21.40
C LEU A 13 31.90 8.43 -20.23
N LEU A 14 32.07 9.76 -20.25
CA LEU A 14 31.51 10.64 -19.25
C LEU A 14 29.97 10.61 -19.24
N ALA A 15 29.34 10.63 -20.43
CA ALA A 15 27.90 10.54 -20.57
C ALA A 15 27.36 9.22 -19.99
N ILE A 16 28.01 8.10 -20.29
CA ILE A 16 27.66 6.78 -19.75
C ILE A 16 27.84 6.76 -18.23
N LEU A 17 28.93 7.29 -17.70
CA LEU A 17 29.19 7.35 -16.27
C LEU A 17 28.11 8.16 -15.53
N VAL A 18 27.77 9.34 -16.06
CA VAL A 18 26.72 10.19 -15.50
C VAL A 18 25.37 9.47 -15.52
N LEU A 19 25.04 8.82 -16.63
CA LEU A 19 23.80 8.07 -16.78
C LEU A 19 23.70 6.93 -15.78
N LEU A 20 24.76 6.13 -15.63
CA LEU A 20 24.82 5.02 -14.67
C LEU A 20 24.70 5.52 -13.23
N THR A 21 25.41 6.59 -12.88
CA THR A 21 25.36 7.18 -11.53
C THR A 21 23.96 7.69 -11.22
N THR A 22 23.33 8.40 -12.15
CA THR A 22 21.97 8.93 -11.96
C THR A 22 20.96 7.79 -11.81
N THR A 23 21.08 6.76 -12.62
CA THR A 23 20.18 5.59 -12.55
C THR A 23 20.35 4.84 -11.23
N ALA A 24 21.58 4.66 -10.78
CA ALA A 24 21.88 4.04 -9.48
C ALA A 24 21.27 4.83 -8.31
N TRP A 25 21.42 6.16 -8.33
CA TRP A 25 20.84 7.04 -7.32
C TRP A 25 19.30 6.98 -7.30
N LEU A 26 18.67 7.05 -8.46
CA LEU A 26 17.21 6.95 -8.56
C LEU A 26 16.69 5.59 -8.06
N SER A 27 17.40 4.52 -8.38
CA SER A 27 17.05 3.17 -7.92
C SER A 27 17.19 3.05 -6.40
N LEU A 28 18.27 3.59 -5.84
CA LEU A 28 18.50 3.60 -4.40
C LEU A 28 17.46 4.44 -3.66
N PHE A 29 17.10 5.60 -4.20
CA PHE A 29 16.07 6.46 -3.62
C PHE A 29 14.70 5.78 -3.57
N ARG A 30 14.30 5.12 -4.66
CA ARG A 30 13.04 4.34 -4.69
C ARG A 30 13.04 3.19 -3.70
N TYR A 31 14.19 2.58 -3.50
CA TYR A 31 14.32 1.46 -2.55
C TYR A 31 14.21 1.91 -1.10
N ILE A 32 14.83 3.03 -0.74
CA ILE A 32 14.83 3.57 0.63
C ILE A 32 13.48 4.17 0.99
N ASP A 33 12.80 4.83 0.06
CA ASP A 33 11.53 5.53 0.31
C ASP A 33 10.31 4.60 0.46
N ALA A 34 10.39 3.36 -0.02
CA ALA A 34 9.25 2.44 0.01
C ALA A 34 8.90 1.99 1.44
N GLU A 35 9.88 1.77 2.29
CA GLU A 35 9.67 1.24 3.64
C GLU A 35 8.97 2.23 4.58
N PRO A 36 9.43 3.50 4.73
CA PRO A 36 8.74 4.45 5.61
C PRO A 36 7.33 4.78 5.13
N ARG A 37 7.10 4.89 3.83
CA ARG A 37 5.75 5.11 3.28
C ARG A 37 4.81 3.94 3.54
N ALA A 38 5.30 2.72 3.40
CA ALA A 38 4.50 1.53 3.69
C ALA A 38 4.10 1.46 5.16
N ARG A 39 5.02 1.77 6.06
CA ARG A 39 4.74 1.81 7.50
C ARG A 39 3.72 2.88 7.86
N GLU A 40 3.86 4.07 7.31
CA GLU A 40 2.93 5.18 7.54
C GLU A 40 1.52 4.84 7.04
N SER A 41 1.41 4.32 5.82
CA SER A 41 0.12 3.90 5.25
C SER A 41 -0.52 2.76 6.07
N ALA A 42 0.27 1.78 6.48
CA ALA A 42 -0.21 0.69 7.32
C ALA A 42 -0.64 1.18 8.71
N GLN A 43 0.07 2.14 9.28
CA GLN A 43 -0.29 2.73 10.57
C GLN A 43 -1.62 3.49 10.50
N LEU A 44 -1.83 4.27 9.45
CA LEU A 44 -3.09 4.98 9.23
C LEU A 44 -4.26 4.00 9.05
N ALA A 45 -4.08 2.98 8.24
CA ALA A 45 -5.09 1.94 8.03
C ALA A 45 -5.39 1.18 9.33
N ALA A 46 -4.38 0.76 10.07
CA ALA A 46 -4.56 0.06 11.34
C ALA A 46 -5.26 0.93 12.39
N SER A 47 -4.90 2.21 12.47
CA SER A 47 -5.54 3.17 13.37
C SER A 47 -7.02 3.36 13.03
N ALA A 48 -7.35 3.48 11.76
CA ALA A 48 -8.74 3.57 11.30
C ALA A 48 -9.54 2.32 11.69
N VAL A 49 -9.00 1.13 11.44
CA VAL A 49 -9.66 -0.14 11.80
C VAL A 49 -9.88 -0.25 13.32
N ASN A 50 -8.87 0.07 14.11
CA ASN A 50 -8.97 0.01 15.56
C ASN A 50 -9.98 1.04 16.11
N LEU A 51 -10.02 2.23 15.53
CA LEU A 51 -11.00 3.25 15.90
C LEU A 51 -12.42 2.81 15.58
N ILE A 52 -12.64 2.22 14.41
CA ILE A 52 -13.93 1.68 14.01
C ILE A 52 -14.35 0.53 14.93
N ARG A 53 -13.44 -0.38 15.26
CA ARG A 53 -13.71 -1.45 16.24
C ARG A 53 -14.13 -0.88 17.59
N ALA A 54 -13.40 0.08 18.12
CA ALA A 54 -13.72 0.73 19.39
C ALA A 54 -15.10 1.42 19.35
N ALA A 55 -15.38 2.12 18.27
CA ALA A 55 -16.68 2.77 18.06
C ALA A 55 -17.84 1.76 18.00
N LEU A 56 -17.66 0.63 17.33
CA LEU A 56 -18.65 -0.45 17.24
C LEU A 56 -18.90 -1.12 18.60
N PHE A 57 -17.85 -1.35 19.39
CA PHE A 57 -18.02 -1.90 20.73
C PHE A 57 -18.70 -0.94 21.69
N ALA A 58 -18.41 0.36 21.57
CA ALA A 58 -19.02 1.40 22.40
C ALA A 58 -20.45 1.75 21.97
N ALA A 59 -20.83 1.51 20.72
CA ALA A 59 -22.16 1.84 20.21
C ALA A 59 -23.22 0.85 20.68
N ALA A 60 -24.37 1.35 21.08
CA ALA A 60 -25.55 0.52 21.32
C ALA A 60 -25.97 -0.22 20.03
N PRO A 61 -26.51 -1.45 20.09
CA PRO A 61 -26.90 -2.23 18.91
C PRO A 61 -27.78 -1.48 17.92
N GLU A 62 -28.69 -0.65 18.40
CA GLU A 62 -29.61 0.14 17.58
C GLU A 62 -28.90 1.24 16.79
N LYS A 63 -27.77 1.75 17.29
CA LYS A 63 -27.00 2.82 16.67
C LYS A 63 -25.93 2.31 15.69
N ARG A 64 -25.64 1.02 15.67
CA ARG A 64 -24.61 0.43 14.80
C ARG A 64 -24.93 0.60 13.34
N MET A 65 -26.19 0.43 12.93
CA MET A 65 -26.59 0.61 11.53
C MET A 65 -26.44 2.08 11.07
N ALA A 66 -26.78 3.02 11.94
CA ALA A 66 -26.57 4.44 11.66
C ALA A 66 -25.08 4.77 11.50
N LEU A 67 -24.22 4.17 12.33
CA LEU A 67 -22.77 4.32 12.25
C LEU A 67 -22.21 3.71 10.94
N PHE A 68 -22.67 2.55 10.51
CA PHE A 68 -22.29 1.95 9.23
C PHE A 68 -22.65 2.84 8.05
N ASN A 69 -23.85 3.39 8.05
CA ASN A 69 -24.30 4.30 6.98
C ASN A 69 -23.49 5.59 6.95
N ASP A 70 -23.18 6.14 8.11
CA ASP A 70 -22.41 7.38 8.23
C ASP A 70 -20.96 7.19 7.73
N LEU A 71 -20.30 6.09 8.13
CA LEU A 71 -18.97 5.72 7.67
C LEU A 71 -18.93 5.50 6.14
N SER A 72 -19.94 4.82 5.60
CA SER A 72 -20.03 4.57 4.17
C SER A 72 -20.23 5.86 3.36
N THR A 73 -21.06 6.77 3.87
CA THR A 73 -21.46 7.98 3.15
C THR A 73 -20.43 9.09 3.24
N ARG A 74 -19.83 9.28 4.42
CA ARG A 74 -18.91 10.38 4.68
C ARG A 74 -17.45 10.02 4.44
N GLU A 75 -17.02 8.84 4.92
CA GLU A 75 -15.63 8.42 4.88
C GLU A 75 -15.30 7.46 3.75
N GLY A 76 -16.31 6.99 3.02
CA GLY A 76 -16.13 6.00 1.96
C GLY A 76 -15.66 4.63 2.46
N ILE A 77 -15.80 4.37 3.76
CA ILE A 77 -15.40 3.11 4.39
C ILE A 77 -16.60 2.18 4.44
N ARG A 78 -16.55 1.07 3.73
CA ARG A 78 -17.57 0.04 3.75
C ARG A 78 -17.24 -1.05 4.74
N LEU A 79 -18.16 -1.33 5.62
CA LEU A 79 -18.07 -2.44 6.57
C LEU A 79 -19.09 -3.50 6.17
N LEU A 80 -18.58 -4.66 5.83
CA LEU A 80 -19.38 -5.81 5.42
C LEU A 80 -18.99 -7.02 6.26
N PRO A 81 -19.94 -7.91 6.59
CA PRO A 81 -19.60 -9.18 7.22
C PRO A 81 -18.79 -10.03 6.25
N ALA A 82 -17.69 -10.61 6.74
CA ALA A 82 -16.89 -11.55 5.96
C ALA A 82 -17.62 -12.88 5.83
N GLU A 83 -17.81 -13.34 4.59
CA GLU A 83 -18.43 -14.62 4.28
C GLU A 83 -17.37 -15.62 3.81
N ALA A 84 -17.60 -16.92 4.05
CA ALA A 84 -16.62 -17.96 3.71
C ALA A 84 -16.47 -18.17 2.20
N ASP A 85 -17.46 -17.77 1.40
CA ASP A 85 -17.52 -17.88 -0.05
C ASP A 85 -17.16 -16.56 -0.78
N ASP A 86 -16.69 -15.55 -0.05
CA ASP A 86 -16.23 -14.30 -0.65
C ASP A 86 -15.09 -14.55 -1.65
N ARG A 87 -15.24 -14.02 -2.85
CA ARG A 87 -14.17 -14.03 -3.86
C ARG A 87 -13.18 -12.92 -3.55
N ILE A 88 -11.99 -13.31 -3.16
CA ILE A 88 -10.92 -12.39 -2.78
C ILE A 88 -9.84 -12.40 -3.85
N GLU A 89 -9.63 -11.26 -4.50
CA GLU A 89 -8.49 -11.02 -5.37
C GLU A 89 -7.35 -10.41 -4.55
N PRO A 90 -6.18 -11.08 -4.45
CA PRO A 90 -5.07 -10.56 -3.66
C PRO A 90 -4.48 -9.29 -4.28
N MET A 91 -3.90 -8.46 -3.44
CA MET A 91 -3.10 -7.31 -3.88
C MET A 91 -1.90 -7.76 -4.71
N PRO A 92 -1.44 -6.92 -5.68
CA PRO A 92 -0.21 -7.20 -6.43
C PRO A 92 0.97 -7.49 -5.51
N ASP A 93 1.80 -8.46 -5.91
CA ASP A 93 3.01 -8.83 -5.16
C ASP A 93 4.13 -7.83 -5.41
N THR A 94 4.02 -6.65 -4.82
CA THR A 94 5.04 -5.61 -4.82
C THR A 94 5.69 -5.51 -3.45
N ARG A 95 6.93 -5.03 -3.41
CA ARG A 95 7.63 -4.81 -2.14
C ARG A 95 6.83 -3.90 -1.20
N PHE A 96 6.26 -2.83 -1.72
CA PHE A 96 5.44 -1.90 -0.96
C PHE A 96 4.22 -2.60 -0.33
N MET A 97 3.49 -3.40 -1.12
CA MET A 97 2.33 -4.15 -0.62
C MET A 97 2.72 -5.23 0.39
N ASN A 98 3.86 -5.88 0.21
CA ASN A 98 4.37 -6.86 1.17
C ASN A 98 4.73 -6.21 2.51
N LEU A 99 5.34 -5.04 2.50
CA LEU A 99 5.64 -4.27 3.71
C LEU A 99 4.36 -3.82 4.43
N ILE A 100 3.36 -3.34 3.69
CA ILE A 100 2.04 -2.99 4.26
C ILE A 100 1.40 -4.23 4.89
N ARG A 101 1.41 -5.36 4.19
CA ARG A 101 0.84 -6.63 4.70
C ARG A 101 1.50 -7.06 6.01
N GLN A 102 2.82 -6.99 6.09
CA GLN A 102 3.57 -7.32 7.31
C GLN A 102 3.21 -6.39 8.46
N GLU A 103 3.21 -5.09 8.23
CA GLU A 103 2.88 -4.11 9.27
C GLU A 103 1.43 -4.23 9.76
N LEU A 104 0.49 -4.45 8.87
CA LEU A 104 -0.91 -4.67 9.23
C LEU A 104 -1.10 -5.98 10.02
N ALA A 105 -0.40 -7.04 9.65
CA ALA A 105 -0.42 -8.30 10.41
C ALA A 105 0.12 -8.14 11.83
N ILE A 106 1.16 -7.34 12.01
CA ILE A 106 1.71 -7.03 13.35
C ILE A 106 0.72 -6.20 14.18
N ARG A 107 0.06 -5.21 13.58
CA ARG A 107 -0.80 -4.26 14.29
C ARG A 107 -2.23 -4.76 14.50
N LEU A 108 -2.78 -5.51 13.57
CA LEU A 108 -4.17 -5.99 13.57
C LEU A 108 -4.31 -7.49 13.86
N GLY A 109 -3.21 -8.23 13.78
CA GLY A 109 -3.15 -9.68 14.02
C GLY A 109 -2.77 -10.47 12.76
N PRO A 110 -2.25 -11.71 12.93
CA PRO A 110 -1.73 -12.53 11.84
C PRO A 110 -2.81 -13.04 10.88
N GLN A 111 -4.08 -12.96 11.25
CA GLN A 111 -5.22 -13.36 10.40
C GLN A 111 -5.70 -12.25 9.46
N THR A 112 -5.09 -11.06 9.52
CA THR A 112 -5.44 -9.93 8.66
C THR A 112 -5.05 -10.22 7.22
N LYS A 113 -6.01 -10.09 6.31
CA LYS A 113 -5.82 -10.25 4.87
C LYS A 113 -6.08 -8.93 4.18
N ILE A 114 -5.31 -8.65 3.13
CA ILE A 114 -5.47 -7.46 2.29
C ILE A 114 -5.84 -7.93 0.89
N ALA A 115 -6.83 -7.31 0.30
CA ALA A 115 -7.31 -7.65 -1.03
C ALA A 115 -7.49 -6.41 -1.91
N ALA A 116 -7.30 -6.59 -3.21
CA ALA A 116 -7.56 -5.58 -4.23
C ALA A 116 -9.02 -5.55 -4.66
N GLU A 117 -9.69 -6.68 -4.54
CA GLU A 117 -11.09 -6.85 -4.94
C GLU A 117 -11.75 -7.91 -4.08
N VAL A 118 -12.97 -7.65 -3.68
CA VAL A 118 -13.85 -8.61 -2.99
C VAL A 118 -15.19 -8.63 -3.72
N ASP A 119 -15.61 -9.81 -4.18
CA ASP A 119 -16.87 -10.04 -4.90
C ASP A 119 -17.10 -9.09 -6.09
N GLY A 120 -16.04 -8.80 -6.85
CA GLY A 120 -16.09 -7.93 -8.01
C GLY A 120 -16.03 -6.44 -7.68
N VAL A 121 -15.90 -6.06 -6.42
CA VAL A 121 -15.76 -4.66 -5.99
C VAL A 121 -14.29 -4.34 -5.74
N THR A 122 -13.73 -3.49 -6.60
CA THR A 122 -12.34 -3.03 -6.49
C THR A 122 -12.19 -2.02 -5.36
N GLY A 123 -11.07 -2.09 -4.65
CA GLY A 123 -10.75 -1.18 -3.57
C GLY A 123 -9.58 -1.68 -2.74
N PHE A 124 -9.34 -1.01 -1.64
CA PHE A 124 -8.41 -1.48 -0.61
C PHE A 124 -9.22 -2.15 0.51
N TRP A 125 -9.18 -3.48 0.51
CA TRP A 125 -9.89 -4.34 1.46
C TRP A 125 -8.95 -4.94 2.49
#